data_c86859cedcead9d10630edcc51064309
#
_entry.id   c86859cedcead9d10630edcc51064309
#
_cell.length_a   1.000
_cell.length_b   1.000
_cell.length_c   1.000
_cell.angle_alpha   90.00
_cell.angle_beta   90.00
_cell.angle_gamma   90.00
#
_symmetry.space_group_name_H-M   'P 1'
#
loop_
_entity.id
_entity.type
_entity.pdbx_description
1 polymer ?
#
loop_
_entity_poly.entity_id
_entity_poly.type
_entity_poly.pdbx_seq_one_letter_code
_entity_poly.pdbx_strand_id
1 'polypeptide(L)'
;MSNADVIDYKIGGEDIQYVEVELDPGESVISEAGAMMYKSPSVAMEAVFGDGSKQNSGVWGALAGAGKRLLTGESLFMTVFTHQGQGKAHAAFAAPYPGTIIPVHLPDLGGELICQKDSFLAAAKGVSVGIALQKRIMTGLFGGEGFIMQRLEGTGWCFIHAGGTLIERELAPGEELHVDTGCVVAYTPQVDFEIERAGNIKSMIFGGEGVFFARLRGPGKVWIQSMPFSRLAGRILANIPVAGSGQGEGSVLGPLGSIIRGS
;
A
#
# COMPACT_ATOMS: atom_id res chain seq x y z
N MET A 1 -13.04 15.53 -13.65
CA MET A 1 -11.82 14.94 -13.06
C MET A 1 -10.70 15.91 -13.31
N SER A 2 -9.91 16.30 -12.30
CA SER A 2 -8.70 17.10 -12.52
C SER A 2 -7.71 16.24 -13.31
N ASN A 3 -7.03 16.84 -14.31
CA ASN A 3 -5.93 16.13 -14.96
C ASN A 3 -4.83 15.89 -13.93
N ALA A 4 -4.30 14.69 -13.88
CA ALA A 4 -3.11 14.39 -13.10
C ALA A 4 -1.87 15.02 -13.77
N ASP A 5 -0.83 15.31 -12.97
CA ASP A 5 0.46 15.74 -13.46
C ASP A 5 1.04 14.65 -14.41
N VAL A 6 1.70 15.08 -15.47
CA VAL A 6 2.33 14.19 -16.45
C VAL A 6 3.76 13.95 -15.97
N ILE A 7 4.01 12.80 -15.39
CA ILE A 7 5.30 12.45 -14.80
C ILE A 7 6.02 11.40 -15.65
N ASP A 8 7.35 11.54 -15.76
CA ASP A 8 8.23 10.51 -16.29
C ASP A 8 8.81 9.68 -15.13
N TYR A 9 9.14 8.43 -15.38
CA TYR A 9 9.66 7.56 -14.32
C TYR A 9 10.64 6.51 -14.84
N LYS A 10 11.44 5.98 -13.91
CA LYS A 10 12.31 4.83 -14.12
C LYS A 10 12.24 3.89 -12.93
N ILE A 11 12.11 2.59 -13.18
CA ILE A 11 12.22 1.56 -12.15
C ILE A 11 13.65 1.05 -12.13
N GLY A 12 14.25 1.03 -10.93
CA GLY A 12 15.58 0.50 -10.68
C GLY A 12 15.53 -0.65 -9.68
N GLY A 13 16.59 -1.46 -9.65
CA GLY A 13 16.69 -2.67 -8.80
C GLY A 13 16.10 -3.90 -9.48
N GLU A 14 16.35 -5.06 -8.87
CA GLU A 14 15.88 -6.36 -9.33
C GLU A 14 14.89 -6.96 -8.30
N ASP A 15 15.38 -7.55 -7.22
CA ASP A 15 14.56 -8.19 -6.18
C ASP A 15 13.94 -7.20 -5.19
N ILE A 16 14.58 -6.03 -5.01
CA ILE A 16 14.08 -4.91 -4.22
C ILE A 16 14.12 -3.68 -5.09
N GLN A 17 12.96 -3.28 -5.57
CA GLN A 17 12.84 -2.21 -6.56
C GLN A 17 12.55 -0.86 -5.90
N TYR A 18 12.91 0.18 -6.63
CA TYR A 18 12.47 1.55 -6.39
C TYR A 18 12.00 2.20 -7.69
N VAL A 19 11.14 3.18 -7.58
CA VAL A 19 10.75 4.04 -8.69
C VAL A 19 11.35 5.42 -8.47
N GLU A 20 12.07 5.92 -9.47
CA GLU A 20 12.52 7.30 -9.58
C GLU A 20 11.57 8.05 -10.51
N VAL A 21 10.93 9.08 -9.99
CA VAL A 21 10.04 9.96 -10.73
C VAL A 21 10.80 11.21 -11.09
N GLU A 22 10.80 11.58 -12.38
CA GLU A 22 11.31 12.84 -12.90
C GLU A 22 10.16 13.86 -12.91
N LEU A 23 10.43 15.05 -12.40
CA LEU A 23 9.47 16.14 -12.24
C LEU A 23 9.93 17.36 -12.98
N ASP A 24 9.11 17.89 -13.87
CA ASP A 24 9.26 19.20 -14.45
C ASP A 24 8.85 20.32 -13.45
N PRO A 25 9.24 21.59 -13.66
CA PRO A 25 8.88 22.67 -12.75
C PRO A 25 7.38 22.77 -12.49
N GLY A 26 6.98 22.65 -11.23
CA GLY A 26 5.59 22.70 -10.78
C GLY A 26 4.90 21.36 -10.69
N GLU A 27 5.45 20.30 -11.27
CA GLU A 27 4.90 18.95 -11.16
C GLU A 27 5.10 18.37 -9.77
N SER A 28 4.22 17.43 -9.45
CA SER A 28 4.20 16.80 -8.12
C SER A 28 3.85 15.31 -8.20
N VAL A 29 4.36 14.59 -7.21
CA VAL A 29 4.02 13.19 -6.95
C VAL A 29 3.55 13.06 -5.50
N ILE A 30 2.59 12.21 -5.26
CA ILE A 30 2.11 11.83 -3.92
C ILE A 30 2.62 10.44 -3.56
N SER A 31 2.93 10.21 -2.29
CA SER A 31 3.29 8.88 -1.79
C SER A 31 2.80 8.64 -0.38
N GLU A 32 2.81 7.38 0.04
CA GLU A 32 2.67 7.05 1.46
C GLU A 32 3.81 7.63 2.30
N ALA A 33 3.53 7.90 3.57
CA ALA A 33 4.54 8.34 4.52
C ALA A 33 5.63 7.25 4.68
N GLY A 34 6.90 7.66 4.57
CA GLY A 34 8.03 6.75 4.75
C GLY A 34 8.50 6.02 3.49
N ALA A 35 7.83 6.15 2.34
CA ALA A 35 8.25 5.52 1.08
C ALA A 35 9.42 6.23 0.39
N MET A 36 9.66 7.51 0.69
CA MET A 36 10.72 8.29 0.06
C MET A 36 12.10 7.71 0.35
N MET A 37 12.88 7.45 -0.70
CA MET A 37 14.29 7.05 -0.63
C MET A 37 15.24 8.24 -0.73
N TYR A 38 15.04 9.10 -1.72
CA TYR A 38 15.75 10.37 -1.90
C TYR A 38 14.93 11.35 -2.76
N LYS A 39 15.32 12.61 -2.74
CA LYS A 39 14.79 13.65 -3.62
C LYS A 39 15.83 14.71 -3.93
N SER A 40 15.65 15.43 -5.04
CA SER A 40 16.43 16.62 -5.38
C SER A 40 16.16 17.74 -4.35
N PRO A 41 17.16 18.59 -4.03
CA PRO A 41 16.97 19.72 -3.10
C PRO A 41 15.83 20.66 -3.48
N SER A 42 15.56 20.83 -4.78
CA SER A 42 14.49 21.68 -5.30
C SER A 42 13.09 21.07 -5.18
N VAL A 43 12.95 19.85 -4.72
CA VAL A 43 11.65 19.21 -4.47
C VAL A 43 11.24 19.47 -3.03
N ALA A 44 10.16 20.21 -2.84
CA ALA A 44 9.55 20.43 -1.52
C ALA A 44 8.71 19.23 -1.10
N MET A 45 8.61 19.00 0.22
CA MET A 45 7.77 17.97 0.82
C MET A 45 6.71 18.61 1.70
N GLU A 46 5.47 18.19 1.55
CA GLU A 46 4.36 18.62 2.39
C GLU A 46 3.50 17.41 2.78
N ALA A 47 3.32 17.20 4.07
CA ALA A 47 2.38 16.19 4.56
C ALA A 47 0.95 16.73 4.43
N VAL A 48 0.09 15.95 3.77
CA VAL A 48 -1.31 16.30 3.56
C VAL A 48 -2.22 15.24 4.16
N PHE A 49 -3.40 15.69 4.59
CA PHE A 49 -4.44 14.80 5.06
C PHE A 49 -5.36 14.45 3.88
N GLY A 50 -5.49 13.16 3.58
CA GLY A 50 -6.12 12.69 2.34
C GLY A 50 -5.13 12.64 1.20
N ASP A 51 -5.63 12.62 -0.02
CA ASP A 51 -4.85 12.52 -1.26
C ASP A 51 -4.35 13.87 -1.82
N GLY A 52 -4.58 14.95 -1.10
CA GLY A 52 -4.22 16.30 -1.58
C GLY A 52 -5.05 16.81 -2.76
N SER A 53 -6.05 16.05 -3.22
CA SER A 53 -6.91 16.43 -4.37
C SER A 53 -7.86 17.59 -4.06
N LYS A 54 -8.18 17.82 -2.78
CA LYS A 54 -8.99 18.95 -2.32
C LYS A 54 -8.12 20.09 -1.82
N GLN A 55 -7.66 20.93 -2.74
CA GLN A 55 -7.10 22.24 -2.40
C GLN A 55 -8.19 23.12 -1.80
N ASN A 56 -8.27 23.23 -0.47
CA ASN A 56 -8.84 24.38 0.27
C ASN A 56 -9.13 24.07 1.74
N SER A 57 -8.13 23.64 2.48
CA SER A 57 -8.18 23.86 3.92
C SER A 57 -6.76 23.96 4.43
N GLY A 58 -6.34 25.15 4.82
CA GLY A 58 -5.08 25.34 5.52
C GLY A 58 -4.98 24.36 6.68
N VAL A 59 -3.77 24.09 7.15
CA VAL A 59 -3.41 23.10 8.18
C VAL A 59 -4.40 23.09 9.37
N TRP A 60 -5.01 24.21 9.72
CA TRP A 60 -6.03 24.34 10.78
C TRP A 60 -7.43 23.83 10.40
N GLY A 61 -7.83 23.91 9.14
CA GLY A 61 -9.09 23.34 8.68
C GLY A 61 -9.03 21.81 8.54
N ALA A 62 -7.85 21.29 8.22
CA ALA A 62 -7.57 19.86 8.22
C ALA A 62 -7.63 19.26 9.63
N LEU A 63 -7.07 19.93 10.64
CA LEU A 63 -7.11 19.50 12.06
C LEU A 63 -8.53 19.47 12.65
N ALA A 64 -9.38 20.45 12.32
CA ALA A 64 -10.76 20.48 12.80
C ALA A 64 -11.66 19.39 12.16
N GLY A 65 -11.39 19.00 10.90
CA GLY A 65 -12.04 17.89 10.22
C GLY A 65 -11.46 16.51 10.58
N ALA A 66 -10.18 16.48 10.99
CA ALA A 66 -9.43 15.28 11.34
C ALA A 66 -10.01 14.54 12.55
N GLY A 67 -10.50 15.27 13.57
CA GLY A 67 -11.06 14.66 14.78
C GLY A 67 -12.27 13.75 14.52
N LYS A 68 -13.11 14.06 13.52
CA LYS A 68 -14.23 13.20 13.12
C LYS A 68 -13.80 12.03 12.24
N ARG A 69 -12.79 12.23 11.37
CA ARG A 69 -12.29 11.20 10.43
C ARG A 69 -11.31 10.23 11.08
N LEU A 70 -10.54 10.68 12.08
CA LEU A 70 -9.73 9.79 12.93
C LEU A 70 -10.59 8.75 13.68
N LEU A 71 -11.83 9.12 14.03
CA LEU A 71 -12.79 8.21 14.67
C LEU A 71 -13.41 7.19 13.69
N THR A 72 -13.36 7.46 12.39
CA THR A 72 -13.90 6.57 11.34
C THR A 72 -12.83 5.69 10.69
N GLY A 73 -11.54 5.86 11.02
CA GLY A 73 -10.45 5.10 10.42
C GLY A 73 -10.11 5.48 8.97
N GLU A 74 -10.63 6.59 8.47
CA GLU A 74 -10.45 7.06 7.08
C GLU A 74 -9.24 7.99 6.88
N SER A 75 -8.28 8.01 7.81
CA SER A 75 -7.15 8.91 7.72
C SER A 75 -5.98 8.33 6.93
N LEU A 76 -5.97 8.61 5.63
CA LEU A 76 -4.78 8.46 4.81
C LEU A 76 -3.91 9.71 4.99
N PHE A 77 -2.69 9.53 5.49
CA PHE A 77 -1.67 10.57 5.48
C PHE A 77 -0.77 10.33 4.27
N MET A 78 -0.76 11.30 3.37
CA MET A 78 0.08 11.29 2.17
C MET A 78 1.12 12.39 2.26
N THR A 79 2.22 12.21 1.56
CA THR A 79 3.22 13.25 1.37
C THR A 79 3.20 13.68 -0.09
N VAL A 80 3.07 14.97 -0.33
CA VAL A 80 3.18 15.59 -1.66
C VAL A 80 4.61 16.08 -1.85
N PHE A 81 5.22 15.71 -2.97
CA PHE A 81 6.55 16.12 -3.40
C PHE A 81 6.42 17.00 -4.62
N THR A 82 6.67 18.32 -4.48
CA THR A 82 6.48 19.31 -5.55
C THR A 82 7.82 19.88 -5.98
N HIS A 83 8.13 19.84 -7.27
CA HIS A 83 9.30 20.52 -7.81
C HIS A 83 9.08 22.02 -7.87
N GLN A 84 9.89 22.79 -7.13
CA GLN A 84 9.80 24.26 -7.03
C GLN A 84 10.98 24.98 -7.71
N GLY A 85 11.86 24.24 -8.38
CA GLY A 85 13.07 24.77 -9.03
C GLY A 85 12.91 24.97 -10.52
N GLN A 86 14.05 25.04 -11.20
CA GLN A 86 14.18 25.11 -12.65
C GLN A 86 14.79 23.81 -13.19
N GLY A 87 14.48 23.46 -14.44
CA GLY A 87 14.94 22.23 -15.06
C GLY A 87 14.25 21.00 -14.47
N LYS A 88 14.86 19.84 -14.63
CA LYS A 88 14.31 18.57 -14.15
C LYS A 88 14.79 18.25 -12.73
N ALA A 89 13.94 17.66 -11.93
CA ALA A 89 14.24 17.18 -10.58
C ALA A 89 13.70 15.78 -10.37
N HIS A 90 14.20 15.08 -9.34
CA HIS A 90 13.85 13.69 -9.10
C HIS A 90 13.35 13.48 -7.67
N ALA A 91 12.41 12.57 -7.52
CA ALA A 91 12.02 11.99 -6.26
C ALA A 91 11.93 10.47 -6.41
N ALA A 92 12.54 9.72 -5.50
CA ALA A 92 12.57 8.27 -5.57
C ALA A 92 11.87 7.64 -4.37
N PHE A 93 11.13 6.56 -4.65
CA PHE A 93 10.32 5.83 -3.68
C PHE A 93 10.72 4.35 -3.72
N ALA A 94 11.12 3.81 -2.58
CA ALA A 94 11.57 2.43 -2.48
C ALA A 94 10.45 1.49 -2.05
N ALA A 95 10.46 0.28 -2.62
CA ALA A 95 9.62 -0.80 -2.13
C ALA A 95 9.94 -1.11 -0.66
N PRO A 96 8.94 -1.28 0.22
CA PRO A 96 9.17 -1.45 1.66
C PRO A 96 9.76 -2.82 2.02
N TYR A 97 9.71 -3.80 1.12
CA TYR A 97 10.27 -5.16 1.27
C TYR A 97 10.49 -5.76 -0.12
N PRO A 98 11.21 -6.92 -0.24
CA PRO A 98 11.52 -7.53 -1.54
C PRO A 98 10.27 -7.77 -2.39
N GLY A 99 10.36 -7.36 -3.66
CA GLY A 99 9.25 -7.48 -4.60
C GLY A 99 9.37 -6.58 -5.81
N THR A 100 8.28 -6.48 -6.55
CA THR A 100 8.20 -5.82 -7.85
C THR A 100 7.30 -4.59 -7.79
N ILE A 101 7.75 -3.46 -8.34
CA ILE A 101 6.93 -2.26 -8.54
C ILE A 101 6.23 -2.35 -9.90
N ILE A 102 4.94 -2.12 -9.88
CA ILE A 102 4.07 -2.19 -11.05
C ILE A 102 3.64 -0.76 -11.39
N PRO A 103 4.13 -0.19 -12.50
CA PRO A 103 3.61 1.08 -13.00
C PRO A 103 2.25 0.83 -13.66
N VAL A 104 1.25 1.58 -13.25
CA VAL A 104 -0.10 1.49 -13.78
C VAL A 104 -0.51 2.85 -14.32
N HIS A 105 -0.81 2.94 -15.61
CA HIS A 105 -1.44 4.09 -16.21
C HIS A 105 -2.96 3.94 -16.09
N LEU A 106 -3.58 4.69 -15.20
CA LEU A 106 -5.01 4.51 -14.89
C LEU A 106 -5.93 4.60 -16.11
N PRO A 107 -5.72 5.49 -17.09
CA PRO A 107 -6.54 5.53 -18.30
C PRO A 107 -6.62 4.19 -19.06
N ASP A 108 -5.55 3.39 -19.05
CA ASP A 108 -5.52 2.08 -19.73
C ASP A 108 -6.43 1.05 -19.04
N LEU A 109 -6.85 1.33 -17.80
CA LEU A 109 -7.78 0.51 -17.01
C LEU A 109 -9.17 1.16 -16.86
N GLY A 110 -9.47 2.19 -17.68
CA GLY A 110 -10.72 2.94 -17.58
C GLY A 110 -10.74 4.00 -16.48
N GLY A 111 -9.56 4.40 -15.97
CA GLY A 111 -9.39 5.48 -15.00
C GLY A 111 -9.48 5.04 -13.54
N GLU A 112 -9.55 3.75 -13.25
CA GLU A 112 -9.73 3.23 -11.88
C GLU A 112 -8.96 1.93 -11.65
N LEU A 113 -8.38 1.81 -10.44
CA LEU A 113 -7.76 0.58 -9.93
C LEU A 113 -8.13 0.42 -8.45
N ILE A 114 -8.40 -0.80 -8.01
CA ILE A 114 -8.55 -1.14 -6.61
C ILE A 114 -7.34 -1.93 -6.16
N CYS A 115 -6.59 -1.43 -5.17
CA CYS A 115 -5.40 -2.08 -4.65
C CYS A 115 -5.44 -2.20 -3.12
N GLN A 116 -4.70 -3.18 -2.58
CA GLN A 116 -4.51 -3.28 -1.14
C GLN A 116 -3.73 -2.05 -0.64
N LYS A 117 -4.05 -1.57 0.56
CA LYS A 117 -3.41 -0.41 1.17
C LYS A 117 -1.88 -0.55 1.15
N ASP A 118 -1.35 -1.68 1.63
CA ASP A 118 0.10 -1.91 1.71
C ASP A 118 0.78 -2.08 0.34
N SER A 119 0.00 -2.11 -0.74
CA SER A 119 0.52 -2.17 -2.11
C SER A 119 0.68 -0.80 -2.75
N PHE A 120 -0.01 0.24 -2.29
CA PHE A 120 0.17 1.59 -2.83
C PHE A 120 1.55 2.12 -2.46
N LEU A 121 2.27 2.70 -3.41
CA LEU A 121 3.60 3.29 -3.19
C LEU A 121 3.61 4.78 -3.48
N ALA A 122 3.23 5.18 -4.70
CA ALA A 122 3.21 6.57 -5.14
C ALA A 122 2.26 6.76 -6.33
N ALA A 123 1.87 8.00 -6.61
CA ALA A 123 1.11 8.36 -7.81
C ALA A 123 1.38 9.81 -8.24
N ALA A 124 1.12 10.12 -9.49
CA ALA A 124 1.08 11.50 -9.98
C ALA A 124 0.05 12.29 -9.17
N LYS A 125 0.36 13.54 -8.82
CA LYS A 125 -0.61 14.43 -8.17
C LYS A 125 -1.81 14.64 -9.09
N GLY A 126 -3.01 14.54 -8.51
CA GLY A 126 -4.27 14.55 -9.25
C GLY A 126 -4.90 13.16 -9.37
N VAL A 127 -4.15 12.09 -9.11
CA VAL A 127 -4.72 10.79 -8.81
C VAL A 127 -5.36 10.85 -7.43
N SER A 128 -6.63 10.47 -7.33
CA SER A 128 -7.36 10.39 -6.07
C SER A 128 -7.11 9.03 -5.42
N VAL A 129 -6.86 9.04 -4.11
CA VAL A 129 -6.68 7.82 -3.30
C VAL A 129 -7.74 7.79 -2.22
N GLY A 130 -8.67 6.87 -2.32
CA GLY A 130 -9.78 6.69 -1.37
C GLY A 130 -9.85 5.27 -0.83
N ILE A 131 -10.74 5.04 0.14
CA ILE A 131 -11.02 3.69 0.66
C ILE A 131 -12.16 3.07 -0.16
N ALA A 132 -11.89 1.93 -0.80
CA ALA A 132 -12.90 1.14 -1.50
C ALA A 132 -13.60 0.15 -0.57
N LEU A 133 -12.83 -0.50 0.32
CA LEU A 133 -13.33 -1.50 1.26
C LEU A 133 -12.49 -1.50 2.52
N GLN A 134 -13.14 -1.52 3.69
CA GLN A 134 -12.49 -1.76 4.97
C GLN A 134 -13.26 -2.85 5.73
N LYS A 135 -12.57 -3.94 6.07
CA LYS A 135 -13.12 -4.98 6.94
C LYS A 135 -12.20 -5.18 8.14
N ARG A 136 -12.73 -4.97 9.35
CA ARG A 136 -12.01 -5.18 10.64
C ARG A 136 -11.83 -6.66 10.99
N ILE A 137 -11.72 -7.49 9.99
CA ILE A 137 -11.40 -8.91 10.16
C ILE A 137 -9.88 -9.06 10.14
N MET A 138 -9.34 -10.00 10.91
CA MET A 138 -7.93 -10.35 10.92
C MET A 138 -6.98 -9.23 11.39
N THR A 139 -7.42 -8.43 12.38
CA THR A 139 -6.60 -7.34 12.94
C THR A 139 -5.19 -7.77 13.38
N GLY A 140 -4.99 -9.04 13.70
CA GLY A 140 -3.66 -9.59 14.02
C GLY A 140 -2.71 -9.79 12.84
N LEU A 141 -3.23 -9.87 11.59
CA LEU A 141 -2.44 -10.11 10.38
C LEU A 141 -2.18 -8.83 9.57
N PHE A 142 -3.08 -7.85 9.65
CA PHE A 142 -3.03 -6.59 8.91
C PHE A 142 -2.84 -5.36 9.83
N GLY A 143 -2.23 -5.56 11.00
CA GLY A 143 -2.19 -4.50 12.03
C GLY A 143 -3.57 -4.23 12.62
N GLY A 144 -3.69 -3.27 13.52
CA GLY A 144 -4.95 -2.93 14.19
C GLY A 144 -6.05 -2.38 13.27
N GLU A 145 -5.74 -2.00 12.03
CA GLU A 145 -6.67 -1.38 11.07
C GLU A 145 -7.51 -2.41 10.29
N GLY A 146 -7.08 -3.67 10.23
CA GLY A 146 -7.74 -4.73 9.44
C GLY A 146 -7.37 -4.69 7.95
N PHE A 147 -8.16 -5.42 7.13
CA PHE A 147 -7.95 -5.49 5.68
C PHE A 147 -8.58 -4.28 5.00
N ILE A 148 -7.77 -3.53 4.27
CA ILE A 148 -8.17 -2.30 3.59
C ILE A 148 -7.82 -2.39 2.11
N MET A 149 -8.80 -2.12 1.25
CA MET A 149 -8.60 -1.90 -0.18
C MET A 149 -8.79 -0.41 -0.48
N GLN A 150 -7.86 0.16 -1.22
CA GLN A 150 -7.89 1.55 -1.68
C GLN A 150 -8.38 1.61 -3.12
N ARG A 151 -9.06 2.69 -3.45
CA ARG A 151 -9.48 3.03 -4.80
C ARG A 151 -8.60 4.14 -5.30
N LEU A 152 -7.92 3.90 -6.41
CA LEU A 152 -7.11 4.87 -7.14
C LEU A 152 -7.90 5.32 -8.36
N GLU A 153 -8.15 6.62 -8.50
CA GLU A 153 -8.94 7.18 -9.61
C GLU A 153 -8.24 8.37 -10.24
N GLY A 154 -8.25 8.46 -11.57
CA GLY A 154 -7.70 9.60 -12.28
C GLY A 154 -7.16 9.29 -13.66
N THR A 155 -6.32 10.20 -14.17
CA THR A 155 -5.75 10.14 -15.52
C THR A 155 -4.21 10.00 -15.51
N GLY A 156 -3.60 9.76 -14.33
CA GLY A 156 -2.16 9.72 -14.17
C GLY A 156 -1.60 8.31 -13.94
N TRP A 157 -0.28 8.28 -13.80
CA TRP A 157 0.47 7.11 -13.37
C TRP A 157 0.30 6.89 -11.87
N CYS A 158 0.15 5.64 -11.47
CA CYS A 158 0.34 5.20 -10.11
C CYS A 158 1.30 4.01 -10.07
N PHE A 159 1.97 3.84 -8.93
CA PHE A 159 2.94 2.79 -8.68
C PHE A 159 2.47 1.99 -7.50
N ILE A 160 2.28 0.67 -7.72
CA ILE A 160 1.92 -0.27 -6.67
C ILE A 160 3.04 -1.29 -6.52
N HIS A 161 3.15 -1.88 -5.32
CA HIS A 161 4.18 -2.86 -4.98
C HIS A 161 3.55 -4.22 -4.72
N ALA A 162 4.16 -5.27 -5.28
CA ALA A 162 3.85 -6.66 -5.01
C ALA A 162 5.05 -7.35 -4.36
N GLY A 163 4.88 -7.95 -3.19
CA GLY A 163 5.94 -8.67 -2.49
C GLY A 163 6.28 -10.02 -3.13
N GLY A 164 7.58 -10.29 -3.28
CA GLY A 164 8.07 -11.49 -3.95
C GLY A 164 7.74 -11.51 -5.44
N THR A 165 7.22 -12.63 -5.93
CA THR A 165 6.87 -12.80 -7.35
C THR A 165 5.46 -12.25 -7.61
N LEU A 166 5.36 -11.41 -8.65
CA LEU A 166 4.10 -10.92 -9.18
C LEU A 166 3.48 -11.94 -10.14
N ILE A 167 2.18 -12.14 -10.00
CA ILE A 167 1.35 -12.92 -10.92
C ILE A 167 0.20 -12.03 -11.40
N GLU A 168 0.09 -11.84 -12.71
CA GLU A 168 -1.04 -11.18 -13.36
C GLU A 168 -1.95 -12.22 -13.99
N ARG A 169 -3.26 -12.04 -13.81
CA ARG A 169 -4.28 -12.89 -14.45
C ARG A 169 -5.43 -12.05 -14.99
N GLU A 170 -5.92 -12.44 -16.14
CA GLU A 170 -7.18 -11.95 -16.71
C GLU A 170 -8.24 -13.01 -16.45
N LEU A 171 -9.27 -12.66 -15.68
CA LEU A 171 -10.40 -13.54 -15.39
C LEU A 171 -11.48 -13.35 -16.44
N ALA A 172 -11.91 -14.44 -17.05
CA ALA A 172 -13.07 -14.44 -17.96
C ALA A 172 -14.39 -14.16 -17.21
N PRO A 173 -15.46 -13.73 -17.91
CA PRO A 173 -16.75 -13.57 -17.28
C PRO A 173 -17.22 -14.84 -16.54
N GLY A 174 -17.45 -14.73 -15.23
CA GLY A 174 -17.86 -15.81 -14.36
C GLY A 174 -16.73 -16.75 -13.90
N GLU A 175 -15.50 -16.57 -14.35
CA GLU A 175 -14.34 -17.28 -13.83
C GLU A 175 -14.07 -16.86 -12.39
N GLU A 176 -13.85 -17.81 -11.50
CA GLU A 176 -13.58 -17.57 -10.08
C GLU A 176 -12.16 -17.99 -9.71
N LEU A 177 -11.54 -17.20 -8.85
CA LEU A 177 -10.24 -17.47 -8.28
C LEU A 177 -10.29 -17.23 -6.77
N HIS A 178 -9.88 -18.22 -5.99
CA HIS A 178 -9.72 -18.08 -4.54
C HIS A 178 -8.25 -17.79 -4.21
N VAL A 179 -8.00 -16.71 -3.50
CA VAL A 179 -6.67 -16.21 -3.16
C VAL A 179 -6.60 -15.94 -1.66
N ASP A 180 -5.48 -16.28 -1.01
CA ASP A 180 -5.23 -15.80 0.34
C ASP A 180 -5.37 -14.26 0.36
N THR A 181 -6.12 -13.71 1.32
CA THR A 181 -6.40 -12.27 1.35
C THR A 181 -5.14 -11.41 1.34
N GLY A 182 -4.07 -11.86 2.01
CA GLY A 182 -2.78 -11.17 2.00
C GLY A 182 -2.07 -11.21 0.64
N CYS A 183 -2.39 -12.18 -0.21
CA CYS A 183 -1.79 -12.30 -1.52
C CYS A 183 -2.46 -11.45 -2.60
N VAL A 184 -3.60 -10.83 -2.34
CA VAL A 184 -4.24 -9.89 -3.28
C VAL A 184 -3.48 -8.58 -3.28
N VAL A 185 -3.00 -8.15 -4.44
CA VAL A 185 -2.32 -6.85 -4.65
C VAL A 185 -3.32 -5.82 -5.15
N ALA A 186 -3.96 -6.11 -6.28
CA ALA A 186 -4.91 -5.21 -6.93
C ALA A 186 -5.86 -5.96 -7.86
N TYR A 187 -6.92 -5.29 -8.26
CA TYR A 187 -7.85 -5.75 -9.30
C TYR A 187 -8.56 -4.58 -9.98
N THR A 188 -9.04 -4.81 -11.21
CA THR A 188 -9.86 -3.82 -11.93
C THR A 188 -11.28 -3.80 -11.39
N PRO A 189 -12.01 -2.66 -11.45
CA PRO A 189 -13.34 -2.49 -10.83
C PRO A 189 -14.42 -3.48 -11.29
N GLN A 190 -14.23 -4.12 -12.45
CA GLN A 190 -15.16 -5.10 -13.00
C GLN A 190 -15.11 -6.45 -12.26
N VAL A 191 -14.04 -6.71 -11.52
CA VAL A 191 -13.88 -7.93 -10.71
C VAL A 191 -14.76 -7.83 -9.48
N ASP A 192 -15.66 -8.80 -9.31
CA ASP A 192 -16.42 -8.97 -8.07
C ASP A 192 -15.51 -9.55 -6.99
N PHE A 193 -15.40 -8.86 -5.85
CA PHE A 193 -14.51 -9.19 -4.75
C PHE A 193 -15.27 -9.45 -3.47
N GLU A 194 -15.14 -10.64 -2.93
CA GLU A 194 -15.66 -11.00 -1.62
C GLU A 194 -14.61 -11.65 -0.74
N ILE A 195 -14.76 -11.46 0.58
CA ILE A 195 -13.92 -12.17 1.55
C ILE A 195 -14.77 -13.26 2.19
N GLU A 196 -14.33 -14.48 2.04
CA GLU A 196 -14.96 -15.67 2.55
C GLU A 196 -14.13 -16.33 3.65
N ARG A 197 -14.82 -17.02 4.55
CA ARG A 197 -14.17 -17.77 5.63
C ARG A 197 -13.75 -19.14 5.12
N ALA A 198 -12.46 -19.47 5.28
CA ALA A 198 -11.97 -20.81 4.94
C ALA A 198 -12.47 -21.85 5.98
N GLY A 199 -13.44 -22.68 5.60
CA GLY A 199 -13.79 -23.94 6.25
C GLY A 199 -14.05 -23.96 7.77
N ASN A 200 -13.89 -25.14 8.36
CA ASN A 200 -14.13 -25.43 9.79
C ASN A 200 -12.95 -24.98 10.66
N ILE A 201 -13.24 -24.46 11.88
CA ILE A 201 -12.27 -23.97 12.88
C ILE A 201 -11.10 -24.97 13.14
N LYS A 202 -11.32 -26.27 13.00
CA LYS A 202 -10.28 -27.30 13.20
C LYS A 202 -9.17 -27.30 12.15
N SER A 203 -9.49 -26.99 10.88
CA SER A 203 -8.49 -26.88 9.83
C SER A 203 -7.65 -25.61 9.95
N MET A 204 -8.17 -24.57 10.59
CA MET A 204 -7.50 -23.29 10.82
C MET A 204 -6.36 -23.39 11.84
N ILE A 205 -6.49 -24.22 12.89
CA ILE A 205 -5.50 -24.32 13.98
C ILE A 205 -4.29 -25.16 13.55
N PHE A 206 -4.48 -26.11 12.64
CA PHE A 206 -3.45 -27.07 12.24
C PHE A 206 -2.86 -26.81 10.86
N GLY A 207 -3.50 -25.99 10.00
CA GLY A 207 -3.08 -25.78 8.61
C GLY A 207 -2.11 -24.62 8.37
N GLY A 208 -1.98 -23.67 9.30
CA GLY A 208 -1.14 -22.46 9.10
C GLY A 208 -1.59 -21.54 7.97
N GLU A 209 -2.66 -21.91 7.25
CA GLU A 209 -3.26 -21.14 6.17
C GLU A 209 -4.20 -20.05 6.74
N GLY A 210 -4.36 -18.96 6.01
CA GLY A 210 -5.23 -17.86 6.42
C GLY A 210 -6.67 -18.29 6.68
N VAL A 211 -7.26 -17.72 7.73
CA VAL A 211 -8.66 -17.98 8.14
C VAL A 211 -9.65 -17.50 7.10
N PHE A 212 -9.20 -16.67 6.17
CA PHE A 212 -10.01 -16.03 5.14
C PHE A 212 -9.30 -16.06 3.79
N PHE A 213 -10.07 -16.19 2.73
CA PHE A 213 -9.62 -16.00 1.37
C PHE A 213 -10.48 -14.96 0.66
N ALA A 214 -9.90 -14.33 -0.35
CA ALA A 214 -10.59 -13.48 -1.28
C ALA A 214 -11.14 -14.34 -2.43
N ARG A 215 -12.44 -14.27 -2.67
CA ARG A 215 -13.08 -14.75 -3.89
C ARG A 215 -13.07 -13.61 -4.90
N LEU A 216 -12.39 -13.81 -6.01
CA LEU A 216 -12.30 -12.88 -7.13
C LEU A 216 -13.06 -13.50 -8.30
N ARG A 217 -14.06 -12.80 -8.85
CA ARG A 217 -14.87 -13.27 -9.96
C ARG A 217 -14.81 -12.27 -11.11
N GLY A 218 -14.38 -12.76 -12.28
CA GLY A 218 -14.31 -11.96 -13.50
C GLY A 218 -15.67 -11.56 -14.09
N PRO A 219 -15.62 -10.63 -15.04
CA PRO A 219 -14.46 -10.31 -15.87
C PRO A 219 -13.53 -9.28 -15.24
N GLY A 220 -12.22 -9.35 -15.56
CA GLY A 220 -11.26 -8.32 -15.27
C GLY A 220 -9.88 -8.83 -14.86
N LYS A 221 -8.95 -7.89 -14.70
CA LYS A 221 -7.55 -8.18 -14.37
C LYS A 221 -7.34 -8.21 -12.86
N VAL A 222 -6.52 -9.14 -12.40
CA VAL A 222 -6.09 -9.28 -11.00
C VAL A 222 -4.57 -9.42 -10.91
N TRP A 223 -3.99 -8.83 -9.86
CA TRP A 223 -2.57 -8.91 -9.52
C TRP A 223 -2.41 -9.56 -8.16
N ILE A 224 -1.52 -10.55 -8.10
CA ILE A 224 -1.32 -11.39 -6.92
C ILE A 224 0.17 -11.43 -6.60
N GLN A 225 0.51 -11.43 -5.30
CA GLN A 225 1.87 -11.51 -4.77
C GLN A 225 2.13 -12.84 -4.08
N SER A 226 3.37 -13.35 -4.21
CA SER A 226 3.75 -14.60 -3.55
C SER A 226 4.18 -14.42 -2.09
N MET A 227 4.58 -13.20 -1.69
CA MET A 227 5.09 -12.88 -0.36
C MET A 227 4.40 -11.65 0.24
N PRO A 228 3.17 -11.79 0.80
CA PRO A 228 2.54 -10.70 1.52
C PRO A 228 3.35 -10.31 2.77
N PHE A 229 3.36 -9.02 3.12
CA PHE A 229 4.10 -8.50 4.27
C PHE A 229 3.74 -9.24 5.58
N SER A 230 2.47 -9.56 5.79
CA SER A 230 2.00 -10.30 6.96
C SER A 230 2.70 -11.65 7.12
N ARG A 231 2.94 -12.37 6.02
CA ARG A 231 3.65 -13.66 6.01
C ARG A 231 5.12 -13.49 6.35
N LEU A 232 5.78 -12.46 5.79
CA LEU A 232 7.17 -12.11 6.10
C LEU A 232 7.31 -11.72 7.57
N ALA A 233 6.48 -10.79 8.06
CA ALA A 233 6.47 -10.34 9.44
C ALA A 233 6.19 -11.49 10.41
N GLY A 234 5.24 -12.35 10.11
CA GLY A 234 4.93 -13.53 10.92
C GLY A 234 6.12 -14.49 11.04
N ARG A 235 6.89 -14.70 9.97
CA ARG A 235 8.12 -15.50 10.00
C ARG A 235 9.22 -14.86 10.83
N ILE A 236 9.40 -13.56 10.76
CA ILE A 236 10.37 -12.82 11.59
C ILE A 236 9.97 -12.94 13.06
N LEU A 237 8.73 -12.65 13.41
CA LEU A 237 8.23 -12.68 14.78
C LEU A 237 8.32 -14.08 15.40
N ALA A 238 8.03 -15.14 14.64
CA ALA A 238 8.12 -16.53 15.11
C ALA A 238 9.56 -16.96 15.47
N ASN A 239 10.58 -16.27 14.94
CA ASN A 239 11.99 -16.56 15.20
C ASN A 239 12.66 -15.57 16.17
N ILE A 240 11.92 -14.59 16.70
CA ILE A 240 12.44 -13.72 17.76
C ILE A 240 12.38 -14.46 19.09
N PRO A 241 13.50 -14.65 19.81
CA PRO A 241 13.48 -15.24 21.15
C PRO A 241 12.61 -14.38 22.08
N VAL A 242 11.54 -14.97 22.64
CA VAL A 242 10.75 -14.28 23.66
C VAL A 242 11.62 -14.20 24.92
N ALA A 243 12.08 -13.00 25.27
CA ALA A 243 12.81 -12.76 26.49
C ALA A 243 11.87 -13.00 27.69
N GLY A 244 11.89 -14.22 28.24
CA GLY A 244 11.01 -14.53 29.35
C GLY A 244 10.98 -15.99 29.82
N SER A 245 12.08 -16.77 29.68
CA SER A 245 12.33 -17.98 30.51
C SER A 245 13.77 -18.42 30.35
N GLY A 246 14.61 -18.13 31.36
CA GLY A 246 15.82 -18.92 31.67
C GLY A 246 17.07 -18.55 30.86
N GLN A 247 18.04 -18.04 31.59
CA GLN A 247 19.50 -18.15 31.45
C GLN A 247 20.02 -18.64 30.10
N GLY A 248 20.70 -17.74 29.37
CA GLY A 248 21.53 -18.10 28.22
C GLY A 248 21.87 -16.91 27.35
N GLU A 249 23.07 -16.40 27.51
CA GLU A 249 23.94 -15.65 26.61
C GLU A 249 23.35 -14.75 25.52
N GLY A 250 23.53 -13.43 25.67
CA GLY A 250 23.73 -12.53 24.54
C GLY A 250 22.53 -12.12 23.71
N SER A 251 21.43 -11.65 24.32
CA SER A 251 20.36 -11.00 23.55
C SER A 251 20.78 -9.59 23.13
N VAL A 252 20.99 -9.37 21.84
CA VAL A 252 21.26 -8.07 21.19
C VAL A 252 20.05 -7.12 21.27
N LEU A 253 18.90 -7.59 21.77
CA LEU A 253 17.61 -6.88 21.80
C LEU A 253 17.19 -6.32 23.18
N GLY A 254 18.08 -6.38 24.16
CA GLY A 254 17.82 -5.85 25.51
C GLY A 254 17.31 -4.39 25.57
N PRO A 255 17.80 -3.46 24.72
CA PRO A 255 17.31 -2.08 24.71
C PRO A 255 15.98 -1.88 23.99
N LEU A 256 15.59 -2.74 23.05
CA LEU A 256 14.35 -2.59 22.26
C LEU A 256 13.13 -3.20 22.96
N GLY A 257 13.30 -4.17 23.83
CA GLY A 257 12.21 -4.81 24.56
C GLY A 257 11.51 -3.89 25.58
N SER A 258 12.17 -2.84 26.04
CA SER A 258 11.58 -1.83 26.95
C SER A 258 10.67 -0.82 26.25
N ILE A 259 10.84 -0.63 24.95
CA ILE A 259 10.05 0.33 24.14
C ILE A 259 8.65 -0.26 23.81
N ILE A 260 8.53 -1.58 23.74
CA ILE A 260 7.27 -2.27 23.41
C ILE A 260 6.38 -2.49 24.65
N ARG A 261 6.92 -2.34 25.88
CA ARG A 261 6.19 -2.51 27.14
C ARG A 261 5.81 -1.22 27.86
N GLY A 262 6.04 -0.07 27.29
CA GLY A 262 5.73 1.22 27.90
C GLY A 262 4.38 1.77 27.46
N SER A 263 3.44 1.59 28.31
CA SER A 263 2.11 2.20 28.52
C SER A 263 0.93 1.41 28.06
#